data_a38f9559be283182baa8023c100bd968
#
_entry.id   a38f9559be283182baa8023c100bd968
#
_cell.length_a   1.000
_cell.length_b   1.000
_cell.length_c   1.000
_cell.angle_alpha   90.00
_cell.angle_beta   90.00
_cell.angle_gamma   90.00
#
_symmetry.space_group_name_H-M   'P 1'
#
loop_
_entity.id
_entity.type
_entity.pdbx_description
1 polymer ?
#
loop_
_entity_poly.entity_id
_entity_poly.type
_entity_poly.pdbx_seq_one_letter_code
_entity_poly.pdbx_strand_id
1 'polypeptide(L)'
;MKRAVLIFTAVLAFAFSMNAQVGVGTTLENFSLQGTDGKTWSLNDIKGTNGAVLIFVSVQCPVVRGYNERMNELATAYKAKGINVVGINSNVTESPEQIKAHADATYKFPVLIDKGFVLADKLGATVTPEAYFTDAKNVLLYHGAIDNDRGGSNVTERFLTAAFDASLAGKKIERTSANAFGCTIKRSFD
;
A
#
# COMPACT_ATOMS: atom_id res chain seq x y z
N MET A 1 -10.51 5.41 70.26
CA MET A 1 -10.29 4.44 69.17
C MET A 1 -10.68 5.13 67.89
N LYS A 2 -9.71 5.66 67.11
CA LYS A 2 -9.95 6.37 65.86
C LYS A 2 -9.72 5.37 64.70
N ARG A 3 -10.78 5.04 63.93
CA ARG A 3 -10.67 4.16 62.75
C ARG A 3 -10.30 5.03 61.55
N ALA A 4 -9.10 4.81 61.00
CA ALA A 4 -8.69 5.42 59.75
C ALA A 4 -9.28 4.59 58.57
N VAL A 5 -10.08 5.22 57.75
CA VAL A 5 -10.62 4.66 56.48
C VAL A 5 -9.61 5.01 55.38
N LEU A 6 -8.90 4.02 54.86
CA LEU A 6 -8.04 4.15 53.69
C LEU A 6 -8.93 4.01 52.44
N ILE A 7 -9.10 5.12 51.72
CA ILE A 7 -9.76 5.12 50.42
C ILE A 7 -8.72 4.81 49.36
N PHE A 8 -8.84 3.62 48.74
CA PHE A 8 -7.98 3.18 47.65
C PHE A 8 -8.61 3.67 46.33
N THR A 9 -8.10 4.76 45.79
CA THR A 9 -8.50 5.27 44.46
C THR A 9 -7.79 4.45 43.38
N ALA A 10 -8.51 3.53 42.76
CA ALA A 10 -8.05 2.81 41.58
C ALA A 10 -8.03 3.76 40.37
N VAL A 11 -6.85 4.18 39.94
CA VAL A 11 -6.67 4.92 38.68
C VAL A 11 -6.72 3.90 37.53
N LEU A 12 -7.85 3.88 36.82
CA LEU A 12 -8.05 3.10 35.60
C LEU A 12 -7.28 3.79 34.46
N ALA A 13 -6.08 3.33 34.15
CA ALA A 13 -5.31 3.79 33.00
C ALA A 13 -5.98 3.28 31.71
N PHE A 14 -6.73 4.14 31.03
CA PHE A 14 -7.22 3.88 29.68
C PHE A 14 -6.02 3.95 28.72
N ALA A 15 -5.50 2.79 28.31
CA ALA A 15 -4.53 2.70 27.23
C ALA A 15 -5.26 3.02 25.90
N PHE A 16 -5.15 4.26 25.43
CA PHE A 16 -5.48 4.60 24.05
C PHE A 16 -4.46 3.89 23.15
N SER A 17 -4.86 2.82 22.48
CA SER A 17 -4.10 2.26 21.36
C SER A 17 -4.16 3.29 20.22
N MET A 18 -3.17 4.17 20.15
CA MET A 18 -2.93 4.95 18.94
C MET A 18 -2.51 3.96 17.86
N ASN A 19 -3.37 3.75 16.86
CA ASN A 19 -2.96 3.09 15.62
C ASN A 19 -1.89 3.96 14.96
N ALA A 20 -0.64 3.72 15.27
CA ALA A 20 0.47 4.39 14.61
C ALA A 20 0.51 3.90 13.15
N GLN A 21 0.46 4.83 12.21
CA GLN A 21 0.70 4.57 10.79
C GLN A 21 2.03 3.85 10.63
N VAL A 22 2.06 2.82 9.79
CA VAL A 22 3.27 2.04 9.51
C VAL A 22 4.30 2.92 8.81
N GLY A 23 5.41 3.20 9.48
CA GLY A 23 6.52 3.99 8.94
C GLY A 23 7.58 3.13 8.25
N VAL A 24 8.43 3.77 7.44
CA VAL A 24 9.60 3.11 6.85
C VAL A 24 10.50 2.51 7.93
N GLY A 25 10.98 1.30 7.70
CA GLY A 25 11.75 0.50 8.67
C GLY A 25 10.88 -0.38 9.58
N THR A 26 9.56 -0.24 9.55
CA THR A 26 8.64 -1.07 10.34
C THR A 26 8.22 -2.31 9.54
N THR A 27 8.07 -3.44 10.21
CA THR A 27 7.56 -4.67 9.59
C THR A 27 6.04 -4.58 9.44
N LEU A 28 5.56 -4.69 8.21
CA LEU A 28 4.14 -4.81 7.92
C LEU A 28 3.66 -6.20 8.32
N GLU A 29 2.67 -6.26 9.21
CA GLU A 29 2.03 -7.51 9.59
C GLU A 29 1.37 -8.18 8.38
N ASN A 30 1.38 -9.52 8.40
CA ASN A 30 0.70 -10.28 7.36
C ASN A 30 -0.81 -9.99 7.39
N PHE A 31 -1.35 -9.51 6.30
CA PHE A 31 -2.77 -9.27 6.10
C PHE A 31 -3.34 -10.29 5.09
N SER A 32 -4.65 -10.37 4.99
CA SER A 32 -5.33 -11.17 3.96
C SER A 32 -6.47 -10.37 3.36
N LEU A 33 -6.52 -10.29 2.04
CA LEU A 33 -7.56 -9.60 1.28
C LEU A 33 -8.09 -10.51 0.16
N GLN A 34 -9.32 -10.25 -0.27
CA GLN A 34 -9.91 -10.95 -1.41
C GLN A 34 -9.36 -10.37 -2.72
N GLY A 35 -8.86 -11.23 -3.59
CA GLY A 35 -8.45 -10.86 -4.94
C GLY A 35 -9.64 -10.78 -5.90
N THR A 36 -9.45 -10.07 -7.01
CA THR A 36 -10.42 -10.03 -8.12
C THR A 36 -10.61 -11.40 -8.81
N ASP A 37 -9.71 -12.35 -8.56
CA ASP A 37 -9.82 -13.75 -8.97
C ASP A 37 -10.71 -14.61 -8.06
N GLY A 38 -11.30 -14.01 -7.01
CA GLY A 38 -12.16 -14.67 -6.03
C GLY A 38 -11.41 -15.43 -4.93
N LYS A 39 -10.08 -15.44 -4.95
CA LYS A 39 -9.25 -16.08 -3.91
C LYS A 39 -8.89 -15.09 -2.82
N THR A 40 -8.62 -15.60 -1.63
CA THR A 40 -8.03 -14.82 -0.54
C THR A 40 -6.51 -14.92 -0.63
N TRP A 41 -5.83 -13.79 -0.60
CA TRP A 41 -4.40 -13.68 -0.68
C TRP A 41 -3.85 -12.97 0.56
N SER A 42 -2.82 -13.54 1.16
CA SER A 42 -2.05 -12.86 2.20
C SER A 42 -0.82 -12.14 1.62
N LEU A 43 -0.24 -11.21 2.36
CA LEU A 43 1.02 -10.57 1.97
C LEU A 43 2.12 -11.62 1.69
N ASN A 44 2.17 -12.67 2.51
CA ASN A 44 3.16 -13.74 2.35
C ASN A 44 2.94 -14.58 1.09
N ASP A 45 1.70 -14.68 0.59
CA ASP A 45 1.39 -15.40 -0.66
C ASP A 45 1.72 -14.58 -1.90
N ILE A 46 1.58 -13.26 -1.82
CA ILE A 46 1.72 -12.37 -2.98
C ILE A 46 3.13 -11.81 -3.14
N LYS A 47 3.95 -11.78 -2.09
CA LYS A 47 5.32 -11.25 -2.18
C LYS A 47 6.22 -12.17 -2.99
N GLY A 48 7.18 -11.57 -3.68
CA GLY A 48 8.28 -12.29 -4.34
C GLY A 48 9.42 -12.59 -3.37
N THR A 49 10.47 -13.22 -3.89
CA THR A 49 11.67 -13.58 -3.11
C THR A 49 12.43 -12.39 -2.55
N ASN A 50 12.27 -11.20 -3.15
CA ASN A 50 12.89 -9.95 -2.73
C ASN A 50 11.87 -8.90 -2.26
N GLY A 51 10.59 -9.25 -2.14
CA GLY A 51 9.56 -8.40 -1.58
C GLY A 51 8.35 -8.17 -2.47
N ALA A 52 7.54 -7.19 -2.09
CA ALA A 52 6.34 -6.78 -2.83
C ALA A 52 6.16 -5.26 -2.80
N VAL A 53 5.55 -4.72 -3.83
CA VAL A 53 5.00 -3.37 -3.79
C VAL A 53 3.48 -3.43 -3.88
N LEU A 54 2.83 -2.80 -2.92
CA LEU A 54 1.39 -2.59 -2.86
C LEU A 54 1.12 -1.20 -3.46
N ILE A 55 0.34 -1.14 -4.53
CA ILE A 55 -0.02 0.15 -5.16
C ILE A 55 -1.52 0.34 -5.01
N PHE A 56 -1.92 1.38 -4.26
CA PHE A 56 -3.32 1.75 -4.17
C PHE A 56 -3.81 2.29 -5.51
N VAL A 57 -4.84 1.66 -6.06
CA VAL A 57 -5.41 1.96 -7.38
C VAL A 57 -6.90 2.23 -7.31
N SER A 58 -7.44 2.87 -8.34
CA SER A 58 -8.87 3.17 -8.50
C SER A 58 -9.26 3.09 -9.96
N VAL A 59 -10.40 2.49 -10.23
CA VAL A 59 -11.01 2.42 -11.57
C VAL A 59 -11.35 3.82 -12.08
N GLN A 60 -11.86 4.68 -11.19
CA GLN A 60 -12.38 6.00 -11.52
C GLN A 60 -11.30 7.09 -11.57
N CYS A 61 -10.10 6.83 -11.08
CA CYS A 61 -9.04 7.84 -10.97
C CYS A 61 -8.33 8.10 -12.32
N PRO A 62 -8.44 9.29 -12.92
CA PRO A 62 -7.75 9.61 -14.16
C PRO A 62 -6.23 9.63 -14.01
N VAL A 63 -5.72 9.92 -12.81
CA VAL A 63 -4.27 9.87 -12.53
C VAL A 63 -3.79 8.43 -12.59
N VAL A 64 -4.50 7.47 -11.98
CA VAL A 64 -4.16 6.03 -12.07
C VAL A 64 -4.14 5.58 -13.53
N ARG A 65 -5.10 6.01 -14.34
CA ARG A 65 -5.12 5.68 -15.79
C ARG A 65 -3.84 6.12 -16.51
N GLY A 66 -3.31 7.28 -16.18
CA GLY A 66 -2.04 7.77 -16.71
C GLY A 66 -0.82 6.95 -16.28
N TYR A 67 -0.95 6.14 -15.22
CA TYR A 67 0.11 5.26 -14.72
C TYR A 67 -0.01 3.80 -15.15
N ASN A 68 -1.12 3.37 -15.77
CA ASN A 68 -1.40 1.96 -16.05
C ASN A 68 -0.26 1.26 -16.80
N GLU A 69 0.26 1.87 -17.86
CA GLU A 69 1.37 1.29 -18.63
C GLU A 69 2.64 1.19 -17.79
N ARG A 70 3.03 2.26 -17.10
CA ARG A 70 4.22 2.29 -16.24
C ARG A 70 4.14 1.27 -15.10
N MET A 71 2.97 1.08 -14.49
CA MET A 71 2.77 0.04 -13.46
C MET A 71 2.89 -1.36 -14.07
N ASN A 72 2.39 -1.61 -15.27
CA ASN A 72 2.55 -2.87 -15.98
C ASN A 72 4.01 -3.15 -16.38
N GLU A 73 4.74 -2.12 -16.79
CA GLU A 73 6.17 -2.20 -17.07
C GLU A 73 6.95 -2.57 -15.81
N LEU A 74 6.68 -1.89 -14.68
CA LEU A 74 7.29 -2.22 -13.39
C LEU A 74 7.00 -3.67 -12.99
N ALA A 75 5.74 -4.11 -13.09
CA ALA A 75 5.34 -5.48 -12.77
C ALA A 75 6.11 -6.49 -13.61
N THR A 76 6.23 -6.25 -14.92
CA THR A 76 6.93 -7.15 -15.83
C THR A 76 8.45 -7.16 -15.56
N ALA A 77 9.06 -5.98 -15.41
CA ALA A 77 10.51 -5.83 -15.26
C ALA A 77 11.05 -6.40 -13.94
N TYR A 78 10.26 -6.28 -12.85
CA TYR A 78 10.74 -6.65 -11.52
C TYR A 78 10.25 -8.01 -11.03
N LYS A 79 9.28 -8.63 -11.68
CA LYS A 79 8.82 -9.99 -11.36
C LYS A 79 9.97 -11.01 -11.41
N ALA A 80 10.75 -11.01 -12.50
CA ALA A 80 11.90 -11.89 -12.65
C ALA A 80 13.03 -11.59 -11.64
N LYS A 81 13.04 -10.37 -11.08
CA LYS A 81 13.96 -9.95 -10.02
C LYS A 81 13.42 -10.23 -8.61
N GLY A 82 12.29 -10.94 -8.50
CA GLY A 82 11.71 -11.34 -7.22
C GLY A 82 10.95 -10.23 -6.48
N ILE A 83 10.57 -9.12 -7.12
CA ILE A 83 9.68 -8.11 -6.56
C ILE A 83 8.34 -8.20 -7.27
N ASN A 84 7.28 -8.52 -6.55
CA ASN A 84 5.93 -8.60 -7.11
C ASN A 84 5.18 -7.27 -6.93
N VAL A 85 4.47 -6.84 -7.98
CA VAL A 85 3.54 -5.71 -7.93
C VAL A 85 2.14 -6.23 -7.65
N VAL A 86 1.42 -5.56 -6.75
CA VAL A 86 0.05 -5.88 -6.37
C VAL A 86 -0.77 -4.59 -6.26
N GLY A 87 -1.89 -4.52 -6.95
CA GLY A 87 -2.84 -3.44 -6.83
C GLY A 87 -3.73 -3.63 -5.60
N ILE A 88 -4.02 -2.55 -4.88
CA ILE A 88 -4.96 -2.53 -3.76
C ILE A 88 -6.07 -1.53 -4.08
N ASN A 89 -7.31 -1.98 -4.12
CA ASN A 89 -8.45 -1.09 -4.29
C ASN A 89 -9.21 -0.93 -2.99
N SER A 90 -9.25 0.30 -2.47
CA SER A 90 -9.90 0.68 -1.21
C SER A 90 -11.01 1.70 -1.43
N ASN A 91 -11.59 1.80 -2.64
CA ASN A 91 -12.63 2.78 -2.92
C ASN A 91 -14.03 2.21 -2.71
N VAL A 92 -14.81 2.77 -1.80
CA VAL A 92 -16.18 2.33 -1.50
C VAL A 92 -17.13 2.54 -2.69
N THR A 93 -16.84 3.51 -3.55
CA THR A 93 -17.68 3.85 -4.72
C THR A 93 -17.50 2.90 -5.92
N GLU A 94 -16.61 1.92 -5.81
CA GLU A 94 -16.29 0.98 -6.88
C GLU A 94 -16.71 -0.44 -6.47
N SER A 95 -17.64 -1.04 -7.24
CA SER A 95 -18.09 -2.40 -6.93
C SER A 95 -17.02 -3.45 -7.24
N PRO A 96 -17.02 -4.62 -6.57
CA PRO A 96 -16.10 -5.71 -6.87
C PRO A 96 -16.10 -6.12 -8.35
N GLU A 97 -17.27 -6.07 -9.02
CA GLU A 97 -17.43 -6.40 -10.43
C GLU A 97 -16.73 -5.35 -11.32
N GLN A 98 -16.87 -4.07 -11.00
CA GLN A 98 -16.18 -2.97 -11.70
C GLN A 98 -14.67 -3.07 -11.54
N ILE A 99 -14.20 -3.34 -10.31
CA ILE A 99 -12.77 -3.51 -10.00
C ILE A 99 -12.22 -4.70 -10.79
N LYS A 100 -12.93 -5.84 -10.79
CA LYS A 100 -12.52 -7.05 -11.53
C LYS A 100 -12.44 -6.78 -13.02
N ALA A 101 -13.49 -6.23 -13.62
CA ALA A 101 -13.54 -5.96 -15.06
C ALA A 101 -12.40 -5.03 -15.49
N HIS A 102 -12.12 -3.99 -14.69
CA HIS A 102 -11.01 -3.07 -14.94
C HIS A 102 -9.64 -3.75 -14.78
N ALA A 103 -9.46 -4.53 -13.72
CA ALA A 103 -8.20 -5.23 -13.46
C ALA A 103 -7.87 -6.20 -14.59
N ASP A 104 -8.82 -7.03 -15.01
CA ASP A 104 -8.64 -8.01 -16.08
C ASP A 104 -8.30 -7.35 -17.43
N ALA A 105 -8.88 -6.19 -17.70
CA ALA A 105 -8.64 -5.45 -18.95
C ALA A 105 -7.32 -4.65 -18.95
N THR A 106 -6.79 -4.29 -17.78
CA THR A 106 -5.78 -3.24 -17.66
C THR A 106 -4.46 -3.73 -17.09
N TYR A 107 -4.48 -4.57 -16.04
CA TYR A 107 -3.29 -4.85 -15.26
C TYR A 107 -2.67 -6.21 -15.56
N LYS A 108 -1.33 -6.27 -15.56
CA LYS A 108 -0.53 -7.51 -15.65
C LYS A 108 -0.15 -8.05 -14.27
N PHE A 109 -0.80 -7.57 -13.23
CA PHE A 109 -0.57 -7.94 -11.83
C PHE A 109 -1.91 -8.10 -11.09
N PRO A 110 -1.96 -8.87 -10.00
CA PRO A 110 -3.19 -9.07 -9.26
C PRO A 110 -3.67 -7.78 -8.58
N VAL A 111 -4.99 -7.65 -8.45
CA VAL A 111 -5.63 -6.58 -7.67
C VAL A 111 -6.42 -7.20 -6.53
N LEU A 112 -6.21 -6.68 -5.32
CA LEU A 112 -6.91 -7.08 -4.11
C LEU A 112 -7.88 -5.97 -3.69
N ILE A 113 -8.99 -6.38 -3.07
CA ILE A 113 -10.06 -5.48 -2.61
C ILE A 113 -9.93 -5.30 -1.10
N ASP A 114 -9.59 -4.10 -0.67
CA ASP A 114 -9.48 -3.71 0.73
C ASP A 114 -10.82 -3.16 1.23
N LYS A 115 -11.76 -4.08 1.47
CA LYS A 115 -13.08 -3.73 1.97
C LYS A 115 -12.99 -3.17 3.39
N GLY A 116 -13.54 -1.98 3.59
CA GLY A 116 -13.53 -1.29 4.88
C GLY A 116 -12.23 -0.57 5.20
N PHE A 117 -11.34 -0.38 4.21
CA PHE A 117 -10.12 0.46 4.30
C PHE A 117 -9.08 -0.01 5.33
N VAL A 118 -9.16 -1.28 5.76
CA VAL A 118 -8.33 -1.80 6.85
C VAL A 118 -6.84 -1.67 6.54
N LEU A 119 -6.44 -2.03 5.32
CA LEU A 119 -5.04 -1.90 4.90
C LEU A 119 -4.68 -0.45 4.57
N ALA A 120 -5.59 0.30 3.92
CA ALA A 120 -5.37 1.72 3.65
C ALA A 120 -5.15 2.52 4.92
N ASP A 121 -5.97 2.31 5.96
CA ASP A 121 -5.84 3.00 7.25
C ASP A 121 -4.56 2.59 7.99
N LYS A 122 -4.22 1.31 7.98
CA LYS A 122 -2.99 0.79 8.60
C LYS A 122 -1.73 1.39 7.97
N LEU A 123 -1.70 1.52 6.64
CA LEU A 123 -0.59 2.11 5.91
C LEU A 123 -0.65 3.65 5.86
N GLY A 124 -1.81 4.24 6.17
CA GLY A 124 -2.06 5.67 6.04
C GLY A 124 -2.20 6.13 4.59
N ALA A 125 -2.63 5.24 3.71
CA ALA A 125 -2.85 5.56 2.31
C ALA A 125 -4.04 6.52 2.15
N THR A 126 -3.85 7.56 1.36
CA THR A 126 -4.84 8.63 1.20
C THR A 126 -5.23 8.92 -0.24
N VAL A 127 -4.35 8.57 -1.19
CA VAL A 127 -4.56 8.88 -2.61
C VAL A 127 -4.29 7.65 -3.49
N THR A 128 -4.65 7.76 -4.77
CA THR A 128 -4.34 6.77 -5.80
C THR A 128 -3.75 7.46 -7.06
N PRO A 129 -2.60 6.98 -7.60
CA PRO A 129 -1.79 5.88 -7.10
C PRO A 129 -0.89 6.28 -5.93
N GLU A 130 -0.74 5.38 -4.95
CA GLU A 130 0.24 5.51 -3.87
C GLU A 130 0.88 4.14 -3.64
N ALA A 131 2.21 4.08 -3.56
CA ALA A 131 2.98 2.84 -3.53
C ALA A 131 3.61 2.60 -2.15
N TYR A 132 3.64 1.33 -1.71
CA TYR A 132 4.27 0.85 -0.48
C TYR A 132 5.13 -0.37 -0.80
N PHE A 133 6.44 -0.24 -0.77
CA PHE A 133 7.39 -1.30 -1.10
C PHE A 133 7.95 -1.94 0.16
N THR A 134 7.81 -3.25 0.28
CA THR A 134 8.38 -4.05 1.38
C THR A 134 9.42 -5.03 0.86
N ASP A 135 10.40 -5.36 1.70
CA ASP A 135 11.36 -6.43 1.43
C ASP A 135 10.77 -7.84 1.67
N ALA A 136 11.60 -8.87 1.51
CA ALA A 136 11.24 -10.27 1.75
C ALA A 136 10.79 -10.57 3.19
N LYS A 137 11.17 -9.73 4.16
CA LYS A 137 10.80 -9.82 5.59
C LYS A 137 9.59 -8.94 5.93
N ASN A 138 8.93 -8.37 4.91
CA ASN A 138 7.81 -7.44 5.04
C ASN A 138 8.20 -6.10 5.70
N VAL A 139 9.49 -5.74 5.77
CA VAL A 139 9.91 -4.42 6.26
C VAL A 139 9.58 -3.38 5.20
N LEU A 140 8.84 -2.32 5.55
CA LEU A 140 8.53 -1.22 4.65
C LEU A 140 9.81 -0.44 4.34
N LEU A 141 10.20 -0.40 3.08
CA LEU A 141 11.43 0.25 2.61
C LEU A 141 11.17 1.60 1.93
N TYR A 142 10.00 1.75 1.31
CA TYR A 142 9.61 2.97 0.61
C TYR A 142 8.09 3.14 0.62
N HIS A 143 7.60 4.39 0.69
CA HIS A 143 6.21 4.72 0.40
C HIS A 143 6.06 6.05 -0.33
N GLY A 144 5.01 6.17 -1.15
CA GLY A 144 4.64 7.41 -1.83
C GLY A 144 4.49 7.31 -3.34
N ALA A 145 4.94 8.34 -4.06
CA ALA A 145 4.78 8.45 -5.51
C ALA A 145 5.61 7.39 -6.27
N ILE A 146 5.10 6.95 -7.42
CA ILE A 146 5.84 6.05 -8.34
C ILE A 146 6.99 6.81 -9.01
N ASP A 147 6.71 7.99 -9.50
CA ASP A 147 7.65 8.92 -10.13
C ASP A 147 7.16 10.38 -9.96
N ASN A 148 7.81 11.34 -10.60
CA ASN A 148 7.51 12.77 -10.46
C ASN A 148 6.56 13.34 -11.53
N ASP A 149 6.00 12.51 -12.43
CA ASP A 149 5.13 13.01 -13.50
C ASP A 149 3.82 12.23 -13.68
N ARG A 150 2.67 12.89 -13.48
CA ARG A 150 1.34 12.32 -13.67
C ARG A 150 1.10 11.80 -15.07
N GLY A 151 1.56 12.57 -16.08
CA GLY A 151 1.31 12.29 -17.48
C GLY A 151 2.25 11.29 -18.12
N GLY A 152 3.41 11.06 -17.49
CA GLY A 152 4.44 10.17 -18.01
C GLY A 152 5.30 10.72 -19.15
N SER A 153 5.01 11.93 -19.63
CA SER A 153 5.73 12.54 -20.76
C SER A 153 7.04 13.22 -20.35
N ASN A 154 7.20 13.56 -19.07
CA ASN A 154 8.36 14.27 -18.53
C ASN A 154 8.86 13.65 -17.21
N VAL A 155 8.97 12.33 -17.17
CA VAL A 155 9.50 11.61 -15.98
C VAL A 155 11.00 11.84 -15.89
N THR A 156 11.45 12.62 -14.91
CA THR A 156 12.86 12.89 -14.63
C THR A 156 13.36 12.17 -13.37
N GLU A 157 12.45 11.79 -12.45
CA GLU A 157 12.76 11.04 -11.24
C GLU A 157 11.83 9.82 -11.12
N ARG A 158 12.43 8.62 -10.99
CA ARG A 158 11.74 7.34 -10.87
C ARG A 158 11.92 6.80 -9.45
N PHE A 159 11.17 7.34 -8.49
CA PHE A 159 11.36 7.10 -7.06
C PHE A 159 11.25 5.61 -6.70
N LEU A 160 10.19 4.96 -7.14
CA LEU A 160 9.93 3.56 -6.83
C LEU A 160 10.96 2.62 -7.47
N THR A 161 11.32 2.88 -8.73
CA THR A 161 12.38 2.14 -9.44
C THR A 161 13.72 2.26 -8.73
N ALA A 162 14.10 3.48 -8.31
CA ALA A 162 15.34 3.72 -7.58
C ALA A 162 15.36 2.95 -6.24
N ALA A 163 14.22 2.89 -5.54
CA ALA A 163 14.10 2.10 -4.31
C ALA A 163 14.26 0.59 -4.55
N PHE A 164 13.65 0.05 -5.63
CA PHE A 164 13.83 -1.35 -6.01
C PHE A 164 15.28 -1.69 -6.33
N ASP A 165 15.92 -0.89 -7.18
CA ASP A 165 17.29 -1.14 -7.62
C ASP A 165 18.30 -1.03 -6.47
N ALA A 166 18.11 -0.07 -5.56
CA ALA A 166 18.94 0.04 -4.35
C ALA A 166 18.77 -1.18 -3.44
N SER A 167 17.53 -1.61 -3.19
CA SER A 167 17.22 -2.79 -2.37
C SER A 167 17.83 -4.07 -2.95
N LEU A 168 17.67 -4.31 -4.26
CA LEU A 168 18.22 -5.46 -4.97
C LEU A 168 19.75 -5.48 -4.96
N ALA A 169 20.38 -4.29 -4.98
CA ALA A 169 21.83 -4.15 -4.89
C ALA A 169 22.37 -4.22 -3.46
N GLY A 170 21.51 -4.41 -2.43
CA GLY A 170 21.89 -4.36 -1.01
C GLY A 170 22.40 -2.99 -0.58
N LYS A 171 22.03 -1.93 -1.27
CA LYS A 171 22.40 -0.55 -0.99
C LYS A 171 21.34 0.16 -0.18
N LYS A 172 21.73 1.21 0.52
CA LYS A 172 20.80 2.11 1.19
C LYS A 172 19.90 2.80 0.14
N ILE A 173 18.59 2.84 0.44
CA ILE A 173 17.63 3.63 -0.32
C ILE A 173 17.77 5.08 0.12
N GLU A 174 18.24 5.94 -0.75
CA GLU A 174 18.51 7.36 -0.42
C GLU A 174 17.21 8.14 -0.17
N ARG A 175 16.17 7.88 -0.96
CA ARG A 175 14.86 8.47 -0.78
C ARG A 175 13.85 7.38 -0.43
N THR A 176 13.47 7.32 0.84
CA THR A 176 12.53 6.32 1.37
C THR A 176 11.06 6.75 1.29
N SER A 177 10.81 8.01 0.90
CA SER A 177 9.45 8.50 0.65
C SER A 177 9.42 9.63 -0.37
N ALA A 178 8.27 9.78 -1.06
CA ALA A 178 7.95 10.91 -1.92
C ALA A 178 6.45 11.21 -1.82
N ASN A 179 6.07 12.48 -1.91
CA ASN A 179 4.66 12.86 -1.83
C ASN A 179 3.88 12.23 -3.00
N ALA A 180 2.98 11.32 -2.70
CA ALA A 180 2.04 10.80 -3.67
C ALA A 180 1.04 11.87 -4.08
N PHE A 181 0.64 11.84 -5.34
CA PHE A 181 -0.36 12.75 -5.89
C PHE A 181 -1.36 11.96 -6.73
N GLY A 182 -2.63 12.29 -6.57
CA GLY A 182 -3.69 11.53 -7.25
C GLY A 182 -5.07 11.87 -6.72
N CYS A 183 -6.01 10.96 -6.95
CA CYS A 183 -7.37 11.07 -6.46
C CYS A 183 -7.44 10.55 -5.03
N THR A 184 -8.17 11.23 -4.15
CA THR A 184 -8.40 10.75 -2.78
C THR A 184 -9.12 9.40 -2.81
N ILE A 185 -8.68 8.46 -1.95
CA ILE A 185 -9.39 7.20 -1.70
C ILE A 185 -10.77 7.53 -1.13
N LYS A 186 -11.82 7.06 -1.83
CA LYS A 186 -13.22 7.32 -1.46
C LYS A 186 -13.64 6.41 -0.31
N ARG A 187 -13.89 7.02 0.87
CA ARG A 187 -14.28 6.33 2.12
C ARG A 187 -15.78 6.44 2.43
N SER A 188 -16.50 7.28 1.70
CA SER A 188 -17.95 7.46 1.76
C SER A 188 -18.54 7.57 0.37
N PHE A 189 -19.86 7.45 0.26
CA PHE A 189 -20.61 7.63 -1.01
C PHE A 189 -21.00 9.11 -1.27
N ASP A 190 -20.51 10.05 -0.47
CA ASP A 190 -20.82 11.48 -0.57
C ASP A 190 -20.09 12.16 -1.74
#